data_b0a071773985944a58a2927b66e97559
#
_entry.id   b0a071773985944a58a2927b66e97559
#
_cell.length_a   1.000
_cell.length_b   1.000
_cell.length_c   1.000
_cell.angle_alpha   90.00
_cell.angle_beta   90.00
_cell.angle_gamma   90.00
#
_symmetry.space_group_name_H-M   'P 1'
#
loop_
_entity.id
_entity.type
_entity.pdbx_description
1 polymer ?
#
loop_
_entity_poly.entity_id
_entity_poly.type
_entity_poly.pdbx_seq_one_letter_code
_entity_poly.pdbx_strand_id
1 'polypeptide(L)'
;AWGEWHTSPLMNDQSAKNAIVSALLRALPAPYCVEMRYPNHKKALTLEQEGSRGRIGYANDYFTAGEHPLAPGNDFVPNTDDYKQITEEVKVNNFYMSGEIPYNEDTEWGLAELISPIKSLRILREHRYSAFDVTQNYDLNIMSWKRVKVNPALLNDNHILFDESYFKDEEGNEVVRSFYDFVRDHLGYRLNLQSESKVEAKGGNLEYDLTITNTGFATVINPKEVYLVLVSESGQVVKEFKLDVDPKTWIPATEQEPNQAAKYTIK
;
A
#
# COMPACT_ATOMS: atom_id res chain seq x y z
N ALA A 1 20.20 12.93 0.73
CA ALA A 1 20.34 13.02 -0.30
C ALA A 1 20.68 14.25 -1.14
N TRP A 2 20.13 14.41 -2.29
CA TRP A 2 20.48 15.53 -3.16
C TRP A 2 19.53 16.73 -3.10
N GLY A 3 18.86 16.84 -1.99
CA GLY A 3 18.00 17.97 -1.70
C GLY A 3 16.64 17.89 -2.36
N GLU A 4 15.67 18.40 -1.67
CA GLU A 4 14.30 18.44 -2.10
C GLU A 4 14.01 19.62 -3.02
N TRP A 5 14.49 20.79 -2.61
CA TRP A 5 14.18 22.07 -3.23
C TRP A 5 15.31 22.66 -4.08
N HIS A 6 16.53 22.13 -3.95
CA HIS A 6 17.69 22.69 -4.62
C HIS A 6 18.55 21.62 -5.25
N THR A 7 18.80 21.76 -6.53
CA THR A 7 19.81 20.98 -7.23
C THR A 7 21.19 21.61 -6.99
N SER A 8 22.00 20.98 -6.14
CA SER A 8 23.42 21.31 -6.06
C SER A 8 24.14 20.84 -7.34
N PRO A 9 25.08 21.60 -7.90
CA PRO A 9 25.89 21.11 -9.02
C PRO A 9 26.57 19.76 -8.76
N LEU A 10 26.96 19.50 -7.51
CA LEU A 10 27.55 18.23 -7.08
C LEU A 10 26.54 17.08 -7.10
N MET A 11 25.28 17.38 -6.94
CA MET A 11 24.19 16.39 -6.89
C MET A 11 23.46 16.23 -8.22
N ASN A 12 23.81 17.02 -9.22
CA ASN A 12 23.29 16.88 -10.58
C ASN A 12 24.03 15.82 -11.39
N ASP A 13 25.18 15.35 -10.89
CA ASP A 13 25.93 14.28 -11.54
C ASP A 13 25.15 12.95 -11.42
N GLN A 14 24.74 12.43 -12.56
CA GLN A 14 24.02 11.16 -12.64
C GLN A 14 24.86 9.99 -12.13
N SER A 15 26.18 10.04 -12.31
CA SER A 15 27.06 8.98 -11.81
C SER A 15 27.10 8.95 -10.28
N ALA A 16 27.09 10.12 -9.62
CA ALA A 16 27.00 10.21 -8.17
C ALA A 16 25.66 9.68 -7.65
N LYS A 17 24.55 9.99 -8.31
CA LYS A 17 23.22 9.44 -7.97
C LYS A 17 23.21 7.93 -8.10
N ASN A 18 23.73 7.37 -9.18
CA ASN A 18 23.84 5.94 -9.41
C ASN A 18 24.66 5.26 -8.29
N ALA A 19 25.82 5.85 -7.94
CA ALA A 19 26.70 5.32 -6.91
C ALA A 19 26.04 5.32 -5.52
N ILE A 20 25.36 6.42 -5.15
CA ILE A 20 24.66 6.53 -3.86
C ILE A 20 23.54 5.47 -3.75
N VAL A 21 22.68 5.39 -4.74
CA VAL A 21 21.56 4.44 -4.69
C VAL A 21 22.05 3.00 -4.74
N SER A 22 23.05 2.69 -5.58
CA SER A 22 23.67 1.36 -5.62
C SER A 22 24.31 0.98 -4.28
N ALA A 23 25.00 1.93 -3.62
CA ALA A 23 25.60 1.71 -2.31
C ALA A 23 24.53 1.43 -1.22
N LEU A 24 23.43 2.19 -1.21
CA LEU A 24 22.31 1.96 -0.30
C LEU A 24 21.69 0.57 -0.51
N LEU A 25 21.38 0.21 -1.74
CA LEU A 25 20.80 -1.09 -2.07
C LEU A 25 21.70 -2.27 -1.76
N ARG A 26 23.03 -2.07 -1.86
CA ARG A 26 24.02 -3.08 -1.48
C ARG A 26 24.18 -3.20 0.05
N ALA A 27 24.12 -2.09 0.77
CA ALA A 27 24.28 -2.08 2.22
C ALA A 27 23.05 -2.62 2.96
N LEU A 28 21.87 -2.43 2.40
CA LEU A 28 20.63 -2.93 2.97
C LEU A 28 20.40 -4.39 2.56
N PRO A 29 20.14 -5.30 3.53
CA PRO A 29 19.74 -6.66 3.18
C PRO A 29 18.54 -6.67 2.25
N ALA A 30 18.51 -7.57 1.28
CA ALA A 30 17.25 -7.88 0.62
C ALA A 30 16.32 -8.51 1.70
N PRO A 31 15.13 -8.10 1.88
CA PRO A 31 14.18 -7.43 1.00
C PRO A 31 13.90 -5.96 1.33
N TYR A 32 14.76 -5.31 2.11
CA TYR A 32 14.53 -3.91 2.44
C TYR A 32 14.48 -3.03 1.19
N CYS A 33 13.52 -2.11 1.17
CA CYS A 33 13.33 -1.14 0.10
C CYS A 33 13.91 0.21 0.48
N VAL A 34 14.21 1.02 -0.53
CA VAL A 34 14.47 2.45 -0.42
C VAL A 34 13.38 3.20 -1.15
N GLU A 35 13.15 4.45 -0.79
CA GLU A 35 12.17 5.29 -1.47
C GLU A 35 12.85 6.45 -2.19
N MET A 36 12.28 6.81 -3.31
CA MET A 36 12.63 8.02 -4.06
C MET A 36 11.38 8.85 -4.28
N ARG A 37 11.53 10.17 -4.25
CA ARG A 37 10.40 11.05 -4.50
C ARG A 37 9.98 11.04 -5.97
N TYR A 38 10.92 11.15 -6.90
CA TYR A 38 10.62 11.37 -8.30
C TYR A 38 10.81 10.12 -9.18
N PRO A 39 9.76 9.65 -9.87
CA PRO A 39 9.83 8.53 -10.79
C PRO A 39 10.86 8.70 -11.91
N ASN A 40 10.96 9.89 -12.49
CA ASN A 40 11.95 10.20 -13.52
C ASN A 40 13.40 10.01 -13.03
N HIS A 41 13.68 10.30 -11.76
CA HIS A 41 15.00 10.03 -11.17
C HIS A 41 15.27 8.53 -11.06
N LYS A 42 14.29 7.73 -10.66
CA LYS A 42 14.42 6.27 -10.64
C LYS A 42 14.66 5.72 -12.04
N LYS A 43 13.93 6.24 -13.03
CA LYS A 43 14.07 5.84 -14.44
C LYS A 43 15.47 6.08 -14.97
N ALA A 44 16.09 7.20 -14.58
CA ALA A 44 17.43 7.62 -15.02
C ALA A 44 18.59 6.85 -14.33
N LEU A 45 18.31 6.04 -13.29
CA LEU A 45 19.37 5.30 -12.59
C LEU A 45 19.98 4.20 -13.46
N THR A 46 21.29 4.06 -13.35
CA THR A 46 22.03 2.86 -13.75
C THR A 46 22.55 2.18 -12.49
N LEU A 47 22.04 1.01 -12.17
CA LEU A 47 22.33 0.29 -10.95
C LEU A 47 23.36 -0.82 -11.18
N GLU A 48 24.25 -1.00 -10.20
CA GLU A 48 25.30 -2.03 -10.25
C GLU A 48 24.73 -3.46 -10.23
N GLN A 49 23.59 -3.65 -9.55
CA GLN A 49 22.93 -4.95 -9.43
C GLN A 49 21.66 -4.96 -10.27
N GLU A 50 21.63 -5.83 -11.27
CA GLU A 50 20.42 -6.08 -12.04
C GLU A 50 19.30 -6.60 -11.11
N GLY A 51 18.07 -6.16 -11.36
CA GLY A 51 16.91 -6.53 -10.54
C GLY A 51 16.74 -5.72 -9.24
N SER A 52 17.76 -4.99 -8.79
CA SER A 52 17.64 -4.18 -7.55
C SER A 52 16.69 -2.98 -7.68
N ARG A 53 16.35 -2.58 -8.90
CA ARG A 53 15.39 -1.49 -9.19
C ARG A 53 14.00 -1.75 -8.58
N GLY A 54 13.55 -3.00 -8.50
CA GLY A 54 12.31 -3.39 -7.86
C GLY A 54 12.26 -3.14 -6.35
N ARG A 55 13.41 -2.85 -5.72
CA ARG A 55 13.52 -2.46 -4.30
C ARG A 55 13.40 -0.96 -4.08
N ILE A 56 13.21 -0.18 -5.14
CA ILE A 56 13.05 1.27 -5.06
C ILE A 56 11.57 1.59 -5.16
N GLY A 57 10.98 2.00 -4.05
CA GLY A 57 9.62 2.52 -3.96
C GLY A 57 9.58 4.04 -4.14
N TYR A 58 8.45 4.62 -3.80
CA TYR A 58 8.23 6.06 -3.92
C TYR A 58 7.65 6.66 -2.65
N ALA A 59 8.08 7.90 -2.35
CA ALA A 59 7.48 8.76 -1.34
C ALA A 59 6.87 9.98 -2.03
N ASN A 60 5.56 10.17 -1.89
CA ASN A 60 4.84 11.29 -2.48
C ASN A 60 4.56 12.36 -1.43
N ASP A 61 5.36 13.42 -1.40
CA ASP A 61 5.26 14.49 -0.40
C ASP A 61 4.09 15.45 -0.65
N TYR A 62 3.55 15.46 -1.86
CA TYR A 62 2.41 16.31 -2.23
C TYR A 62 1.19 15.47 -2.64
N PHE A 63 0.90 14.47 -1.85
CA PHE A 63 -0.21 13.57 -2.06
C PHE A 63 -1.51 14.33 -2.31
N THR A 64 -2.08 14.15 -3.50
CA THR A 64 -3.30 14.79 -4.01
C THR A 64 -3.29 16.32 -4.17
N ALA A 65 -2.25 17.02 -3.68
CA ALA A 65 -2.14 18.46 -3.87
C ALA A 65 -1.67 18.85 -5.28
N GLY A 66 -1.08 17.93 -6.00
CA GLY A 66 -0.51 18.17 -7.33
C GLY A 66 -1.49 18.60 -8.42
N GLU A 67 -2.78 18.59 -8.16
CA GLU A 67 -3.79 19.11 -9.09
C GLU A 67 -3.98 20.63 -9.00
N HIS A 68 -3.34 21.27 -8.03
CA HIS A 68 -3.38 22.71 -7.92
C HIS A 68 -2.47 23.36 -8.96
N PRO A 69 -2.91 24.40 -9.70
CA PRO A 69 -2.12 25.03 -10.76
C PRO A 69 -0.77 25.62 -10.31
N LEU A 70 -0.68 25.96 -9.03
CA LEU A 70 0.53 26.54 -8.41
C LEU A 70 1.29 25.53 -7.56
N ALA A 71 0.76 24.33 -7.32
CA ALA A 71 1.56 23.29 -6.69
C ALA A 71 2.78 23.02 -7.58
N PRO A 72 3.95 22.76 -7.00
CA PRO A 72 5.09 22.34 -7.80
C PRO A 72 4.67 21.09 -8.56
N GLY A 73 4.41 21.25 -9.84
CA GLY A 73 3.62 20.37 -10.70
C GLY A 73 4.28 19.04 -11.02
N ASN A 74 4.86 18.37 -10.03
CA ASN A 74 5.71 17.23 -10.27
C ASN A 74 5.45 16.04 -9.34
N ASP A 75 4.51 16.16 -8.39
CA ASP A 75 4.27 15.09 -7.46
C ASP A 75 3.01 14.31 -7.86
N PHE A 76 3.19 13.41 -8.80
CA PHE A 76 2.22 12.35 -9.13
C PHE A 76 0.81 12.85 -9.44
N VAL A 77 0.73 13.96 -10.19
CA VAL A 77 -0.57 14.46 -10.66
C VAL A 77 -1.19 13.45 -11.62
N PRO A 78 -2.46 13.10 -11.45
CA PRO A 78 -3.16 12.22 -12.38
C PRO A 78 -2.96 12.64 -13.84
N ASN A 79 -2.72 11.66 -14.70
CA ASN A 79 -2.42 11.82 -16.13
C ASN A 79 -1.02 12.33 -16.51
N THR A 80 -0.14 12.60 -15.55
CA THR A 80 1.29 12.85 -15.84
C THR A 80 2.02 11.55 -16.17
N ASP A 81 3.19 11.66 -16.77
CA ASP A 81 4.03 10.50 -17.06
C ASP A 81 4.56 9.84 -15.77
N ASP A 82 4.82 10.62 -14.73
CA ASP A 82 5.24 10.12 -13.43
C ASP A 82 4.12 9.31 -12.76
N TYR A 83 2.88 9.80 -12.79
CA TYR A 83 1.73 9.05 -12.30
C TYR A 83 1.55 7.71 -13.02
N LYS A 84 1.61 7.72 -14.36
CA LYS A 84 1.51 6.52 -15.18
C LYS A 84 2.64 5.54 -14.89
N GLN A 85 3.87 6.04 -14.72
CA GLN A 85 5.01 5.20 -14.40
C GLN A 85 4.79 4.44 -13.09
N ILE A 86 4.33 5.11 -12.03
CA ILE A 86 4.02 4.44 -10.76
C ILE A 86 2.92 3.42 -10.95
N THR A 87 1.82 3.80 -11.59
CA THR A 87 0.68 2.91 -11.85
C THR A 87 1.10 1.62 -12.58
N GLU A 88 2.01 1.72 -13.55
CA GLU A 88 2.52 0.53 -14.25
C GLU A 88 3.52 -0.27 -13.39
N GLU A 89 4.40 0.40 -12.67
CA GLU A 89 5.40 -0.27 -11.86
C GLU A 89 4.80 -1.06 -10.69
N VAL A 90 3.75 -0.54 -10.03
CA VAL A 90 3.09 -1.25 -8.92
C VAL A 90 2.36 -2.52 -9.35
N LYS A 91 2.04 -2.66 -10.64
CA LYS A 91 1.42 -3.89 -11.18
C LYS A 91 2.42 -5.05 -11.27
N VAL A 92 3.70 -4.73 -11.48
CA VAL A 92 4.74 -5.74 -11.73
C VAL A 92 5.75 -5.89 -10.61
N ASN A 93 5.82 -4.92 -9.68
CA ASN A 93 6.76 -4.90 -8.59
C ASN A 93 6.06 -4.68 -7.25
N ASN A 94 6.48 -5.42 -6.23
CA ASN A 94 6.04 -5.20 -4.85
C ASN A 94 7.08 -4.35 -4.13
N PHE A 95 6.98 -3.04 -4.26
CA PHE A 95 7.80 -2.09 -3.53
C PHE A 95 6.98 -1.30 -2.50
N TYR A 96 7.70 -0.69 -1.57
CA TYR A 96 7.09 0.16 -0.56
C TYR A 96 6.68 1.49 -1.19
N MET A 97 5.47 1.94 -0.87
CA MET A 97 4.93 3.22 -1.29
C MET A 97 4.45 4.00 -0.08
N SER A 98 4.93 5.23 0.07
CA SER A 98 4.48 6.14 1.12
C SER A 98 4.16 7.52 0.56
N GLY A 99 3.70 8.41 1.43
CA GLY A 99 3.45 9.79 1.10
C GLY A 99 3.01 10.58 2.32
N GLU A 100 2.85 11.87 2.14
CA GLU A 100 2.36 12.78 3.16
C GLU A 100 1.32 13.75 2.59
N ILE A 101 0.38 14.17 3.42
CA ILE A 101 -0.50 15.29 3.11
C ILE A 101 0.32 16.57 3.25
N PRO A 102 0.44 17.40 2.20
CA PRO A 102 1.24 18.60 2.25
C PRO A 102 0.69 19.61 3.26
N TYR A 103 1.55 20.49 3.67
CA TYR A 103 1.22 21.62 4.52
C TYR A 103 0.04 22.43 3.98
N ASN A 104 -0.75 22.94 4.90
CA ASN A 104 -1.89 23.81 4.62
C ASN A 104 -1.55 25.30 4.86
N GLU A 105 -0.29 25.66 4.79
CA GLU A 105 0.18 26.98 5.22
C GLU A 105 -0.10 28.08 4.22
N ASP A 106 -0.36 27.72 2.97
CA ASP A 106 -0.31 28.70 1.93
C ASP A 106 -1.64 28.86 1.22
N THR A 107 -2.43 29.81 1.72
CA THR A 107 -3.67 30.24 1.06
C THR A 107 -3.41 30.83 -0.33
N GLU A 108 -2.21 31.39 -0.59
CA GLU A 108 -1.83 31.86 -1.92
C GLU A 108 -1.69 30.72 -2.93
N TRP A 109 -1.27 29.55 -2.45
CA TRP A 109 -1.09 28.38 -3.32
C TRP A 109 -2.31 27.46 -3.37
N GLY A 110 -3.41 27.86 -2.71
CA GLY A 110 -4.64 27.07 -2.69
C GLY A 110 -4.52 25.72 -1.96
N LEU A 111 -3.43 25.50 -1.23
CA LEU A 111 -3.23 24.31 -0.40
C LEU A 111 -4.13 24.32 0.84
N ALA A 112 -4.86 25.43 1.07
CA ALA A 112 -5.86 25.54 2.12
C ALA A 112 -7.12 24.71 1.89
N GLU A 113 -7.33 24.19 0.68
CA GLU A 113 -8.47 23.34 0.41
C GLU A 113 -8.26 21.95 1.02
N LEU A 114 -9.30 21.48 1.70
CA LEU A 114 -9.30 20.12 2.23
C LEU A 114 -9.20 19.08 1.11
N ILE A 115 -8.26 18.17 1.26
CA ILE A 115 -8.07 17.10 0.29
C ILE A 115 -9.27 16.16 0.32
N SER A 116 -9.89 15.93 -0.84
CA SER A 116 -11.04 15.05 -0.98
C SER A 116 -10.73 13.62 -0.49
N PRO A 117 -11.46 13.10 0.51
CA PRO A 117 -11.27 11.76 0.99
C PRO A 117 -11.37 10.70 -0.12
N ILE A 118 -12.40 10.76 -0.95
CA ILE A 118 -12.64 9.76 -2.00
C ILE A 118 -11.55 9.76 -3.06
N LYS A 119 -11.08 10.94 -3.44
CA LYS A 119 -9.98 11.08 -4.39
C LYS A 119 -8.69 10.50 -3.80
N SER A 120 -8.41 10.81 -2.55
CA SER A 120 -7.28 10.26 -1.82
C SER A 120 -7.33 8.73 -1.79
N LEU A 121 -8.49 8.17 -1.49
CA LEU A 121 -8.67 6.74 -1.39
C LEU A 121 -8.40 6.01 -2.72
N ARG A 122 -8.82 6.59 -3.85
CA ARG A 122 -8.52 6.05 -5.18
C ARG A 122 -7.03 5.99 -5.44
N ILE A 123 -6.30 7.08 -5.16
CA ILE A 123 -4.84 7.13 -5.36
C ILE A 123 -4.11 6.18 -4.41
N LEU A 124 -4.49 6.13 -3.13
CA LEU A 124 -3.90 5.21 -2.15
C LEU A 124 -3.99 3.76 -2.63
N ARG A 125 -5.10 3.38 -3.23
CA ARG A 125 -5.28 2.03 -3.78
C ARG A 125 -4.55 1.83 -5.09
N GLU A 126 -4.66 2.75 -6.03
CA GLU A 126 -4.06 2.62 -7.36
C GLU A 126 -2.54 2.52 -7.28
N HIS A 127 -1.93 3.32 -6.41
CA HIS A 127 -0.49 3.31 -6.19
C HIS A 127 -0.02 2.39 -5.05
N ARG A 128 -0.93 1.59 -4.48
CA ARG A 128 -0.63 0.57 -3.47
C ARG A 128 0.15 1.10 -2.26
N TYR A 129 -0.39 2.11 -1.61
CA TYR A 129 0.26 2.72 -0.45
C TYR A 129 0.41 1.75 0.73
N SER A 130 1.61 1.68 1.28
CA SER A 130 1.96 0.87 2.44
C SER A 130 1.96 1.68 3.74
N ALA A 131 2.28 2.97 3.65
CA ALA A 131 2.27 3.90 4.77
C ALA A 131 1.87 5.31 4.34
N PHE A 132 1.55 6.14 5.31
CA PHE A 132 1.16 7.51 5.08
C PHE A 132 1.51 8.38 6.28
N ASP A 133 2.26 9.48 6.06
CA ASP A 133 2.58 10.43 7.12
C ASP A 133 1.41 11.40 7.31
N VAL A 134 1.00 11.56 8.57
CA VAL A 134 -0.12 12.41 8.96
C VAL A 134 0.34 13.71 9.62
N THR A 135 1.63 13.88 9.84
CA THR A 135 2.17 14.96 10.68
C THR A 135 2.00 16.32 10.04
N GLN A 136 2.26 16.42 8.74
CA GLN A 136 2.34 17.70 8.03
C GLN A 136 1.03 18.49 8.03
N ASN A 137 -0.11 17.83 7.96
CA ASN A 137 -1.42 18.49 7.93
C ASN A 137 -2.43 17.78 8.82
N TYR A 138 -2.06 17.57 10.08
CA TYR A 138 -2.90 16.87 11.03
C TYR A 138 -4.15 17.68 11.41
N ASP A 139 -3.99 18.94 11.77
CA ASP A 139 -5.04 19.75 12.39
C ASP A 139 -6.20 20.07 11.45
N LEU A 140 -5.96 20.07 10.16
CA LEU A 140 -7.00 20.35 9.17
C LEU A 140 -7.44 19.08 8.43
N ASN A 141 -6.59 18.52 7.59
CA ASN A 141 -7.00 17.40 6.74
C ASN A 141 -7.25 16.10 7.53
N ILE A 142 -6.32 15.71 8.39
CA ILE A 142 -6.50 14.47 9.17
C ILE A 142 -7.67 14.60 10.14
N MET A 143 -7.80 15.74 10.81
CA MET A 143 -8.94 15.98 11.69
C MET A 143 -10.27 16.08 10.92
N SER A 144 -10.25 16.55 9.68
CA SER A 144 -11.41 16.47 8.79
C SER A 144 -11.73 15.02 8.43
N TRP A 145 -10.75 14.23 8.05
CA TRP A 145 -10.94 12.81 7.74
C TRP A 145 -11.50 12.00 8.91
N LYS A 146 -11.15 12.36 10.13
CA LYS A 146 -11.73 11.76 11.34
C LYS A 146 -13.21 12.06 11.55
N ARG A 147 -13.70 13.15 10.97
CA ARG A 147 -15.12 13.56 11.04
C ARG A 147 -15.96 13.04 9.88
N VAL A 148 -15.35 12.77 8.74
CA VAL A 148 -16.04 12.22 7.58
C VAL A 148 -16.32 10.74 7.84
N LYS A 149 -17.60 10.38 7.75
CA LYS A 149 -18.04 9.00 7.90
C LYS A 149 -17.92 8.24 6.59
N VAL A 150 -17.46 7.01 6.70
CA VAL A 150 -17.44 6.05 5.61
C VAL A 150 -18.49 4.98 5.89
N ASN A 151 -19.16 4.53 4.83
CA ASN A 151 -20.12 3.43 4.90
C ASN A 151 -20.04 2.58 3.62
N PRO A 152 -20.61 1.37 3.62
CA PRO A 152 -20.60 0.48 2.46
C PRO A 152 -21.14 1.11 1.17
N ALA A 153 -22.21 1.89 1.23
CA ALA A 153 -22.78 2.52 0.05
C ALA A 153 -21.80 3.49 -0.61
N LEU A 154 -21.16 4.37 0.17
CA LEU A 154 -20.15 5.29 -0.34
C LEU A 154 -18.97 4.56 -1.02
N LEU A 155 -18.54 3.43 -0.46
CA LEU A 155 -17.44 2.63 -1.02
C LEU A 155 -17.87 1.96 -2.32
N ASN A 156 -19.06 1.36 -2.36
CA ASN A 156 -19.63 0.72 -3.56
C ASN A 156 -19.84 1.72 -4.69
N ASP A 157 -20.39 2.90 -4.42
CA ASP A 157 -20.59 3.97 -5.41
C ASP A 157 -19.27 4.46 -6.02
N ASN A 158 -18.16 4.21 -5.34
CA ASN A 158 -16.80 4.58 -5.79
C ASN A 158 -15.95 3.37 -6.19
N HIS A 159 -16.54 2.18 -6.33
CA HIS A 159 -15.86 0.95 -6.76
C HIS A 159 -14.67 0.57 -5.85
N ILE A 160 -14.82 0.76 -4.55
CA ILE A 160 -13.80 0.48 -3.56
C ILE A 160 -14.14 -0.82 -2.82
N LEU A 161 -13.35 -1.84 -3.05
CA LEU A 161 -13.53 -3.12 -2.38
C LEU A 161 -13.19 -3.05 -0.90
N PHE A 162 -13.98 -3.70 -0.10
CA PHE A 162 -13.83 -3.81 1.35
C PHE A 162 -14.46 -5.14 1.82
N ASP A 163 -14.11 -5.54 3.01
CA ASP A 163 -14.78 -6.66 3.69
C ASP A 163 -15.96 -6.09 4.51
N GLU A 164 -17.16 -6.65 4.32
CA GLU A 164 -18.36 -6.17 5.02
C GLU A 164 -18.26 -6.30 6.54
N SER A 165 -17.47 -7.26 7.04
CA SER A 165 -17.24 -7.43 8.47
C SER A 165 -16.50 -6.24 9.09
N TYR A 166 -15.82 -5.43 8.27
CA TYR A 166 -15.15 -4.21 8.75
C TYR A 166 -16.12 -3.21 9.40
N PHE A 167 -17.36 -3.21 8.96
CA PHE A 167 -18.42 -2.34 9.49
C PHE A 167 -19.28 -3.01 10.56
N LYS A 168 -18.82 -4.13 11.12
CA LYS A 168 -19.50 -4.86 12.19
C LYS A 168 -18.57 -5.01 13.40
N ASP A 169 -19.16 -5.08 14.58
CA ASP A 169 -18.46 -5.49 15.80
C ASP A 169 -18.48 -7.04 15.95
N GLU A 170 -17.94 -7.55 17.06
CA GLU A 170 -17.90 -8.98 17.34
C GLU A 170 -19.28 -9.60 17.51
N GLU A 171 -20.27 -8.81 17.91
CA GLU A 171 -21.68 -9.22 18.05
C GLU A 171 -22.46 -9.09 16.72
N GLY A 172 -21.82 -8.54 15.66
CA GLY A 172 -22.43 -8.35 14.35
C GLY A 172 -23.24 -7.05 14.18
N ASN A 173 -23.21 -6.14 15.15
CA ASN A 173 -23.87 -4.85 15.04
C ASN A 173 -23.07 -3.91 14.15
N GLU A 174 -23.76 -2.96 13.50
CA GLU A 174 -23.13 -1.98 12.65
C GLU A 174 -22.25 -1.02 13.44
N VAL A 175 -21.00 -0.80 12.96
CA VAL A 175 -20.03 0.12 13.51
C VAL A 175 -19.78 1.26 12.53
N VAL A 176 -19.89 2.49 13.03
CA VAL A 176 -19.55 3.68 12.26
C VAL A 176 -18.05 3.86 12.22
N ARG A 177 -17.48 3.92 11.01
CA ARG A 177 -16.06 4.18 10.78
C ARG A 177 -15.86 5.58 10.19
N SER A 178 -14.77 6.24 10.60
CA SER A 178 -14.33 7.46 9.93
C SER A 178 -13.51 7.12 8.68
N PHE A 179 -13.39 8.10 7.78
CA PHE A 179 -12.50 7.96 6.63
C PHE A 179 -11.04 7.73 7.07
N TYR A 180 -10.61 8.42 8.12
CA TYR A 180 -9.29 8.21 8.71
C TYR A 180 -9.10 6.76 9.18
N ASP A 181 -10.07 6.19 9.90
CA ASP A 181 -9.99 4.80 10.34
C ASP A 181 -9.90 3.85 9.15
N PHE A 182 -10.71 4.08 8.12
CA PHE A 182 -10.68 3.25 6.92
C PHE A 182 -9.31 3.27 6.23
N VAL A 183 -8.73 4.46 6.03
CA VAL A 183 -7.39 4.60 5.45
C VAL A 183 -6.34 3.93 6.32
N ARG A 184 -6.30 4.24 7.62
CA ARG A 184 -5.35 3.66 8.58
C ARG A 184 -5.37 2.14 8.56
N ASP A 185 -6.57 1.57 8.56
CA ASP A 185 -6.76 0.12 8.70
C ASP A 185 -6.55 -0.64 7.38
N HIS A 186 -6.46 0.08 6.25
CA HIS A 186 -6.25 -0.52 4.92
C HIS A 186 -4.90 -0.14 4.28
N LEU A 187 -4.09 0.72 4.90
CA LEU A 187 -2.71 0.93 4.48
C LEU A 187 -1.92 -0.37 4.58
N GLY A 188 -1.09 -0.64 3.57
CA GLY A 188 -0.45 -1.93 3.44
C GLY A 188 -1.44 -3.03 3.06
N TYR A 189 -1.27 -4.22 3.59
CA TYR A 189 -2.14 -5.36 3.31
C TYR A 189 -3.18 -5.57 4.42
N ARG A 190 -4.35 -6.07 4.00
CA ARG A 190 -5.42 -6.52 4.90
C ARG A 190 -5.99 -7.83 4.38
N LEU A 191 -5.56 -8.92 4.98
CA LEU A 191 -5.89 -10.28 4.53
C LEU A 191 -7.11 -10.79 5.29
N ASN A 192 -8.12 -11.21 4.53
CA ASN A 192 -9.36 -11.75 5.06
C ASN A 192 -9.53 -13.19 4.57
N LEU A 193 -9.73 -14.10 5.52
CA LEU A 193 -10.09 -15.49 5.21
C LEU A 193 -11.57 -15.54 4.83
N GLN A 194 -11.87 -16.04 3.64
CA GLN A 194 -13.23 -16.09 3.14
C GLN A 194 -14.01 -17.32 3.67
N SER A 195 -15.32 -17.20 3.73
CA SER A 195 -16.22 -18.21 4.31
C SER A 195 -16.28 -19.53 3.53
N GLU A 196 -15.92 -19.51 2.24
CA GLU A 196 -15.80 -20.71 1.41
C GLU A 196 -14.59 -21.58 1.74
N SER A 197 -13.71 -21.11 2.61
CA SER A 197 -12.57 -21.91 3.10
C SER A 197 -13.08 -23.16 3.85
N LYS A 198 -12.51 -24.30 3.49
CA LYS A 198 -12.92 -25.61 4.03
C LYS A 198 -11.75 -26.37 4.61
N VAL A 199 -12.06 -27.15 5.62
CA VAL A 199 -11.12 -28.13 6.20
C VAL A 199 -11.85 -29.47 6.22
N GLU A 200 -11.31 -30.47 5.54
CA GLU A 200 -11.90 -31.80 5.45
C GLU A 200 -10.90 -32.87 5.86
N ALA A 201 -11.36 -33.81 6.68
CA ALA A 201 -10.57 -35.02 6.99
C ALA A 201 -10.90 -36.09 5.96
N LYS A 202 -9.88 -36.54 5.19
CA LYS A 202 -10.07 -37.52 4.14
C LYS A 202 -8.89 -38.48 4.07
N GLY A 203 -9.21 -39.78 4.17
CA GLY A 203 -8.17 -40.81 4.07
C GLY A 203 -7.07 -40.74 5.13
N GLY A 204 -7.33 -40.20 6.30
CA GLY A 204 -6.36 -39.99 7.37
C GLY A 204 -5.53 -38.72 7.23
N ASN A 205 -5.78 -37.91 6.21
CA ASN A 205 -5.17 -36.60 5.99
C ASN A 205 -6.19 -35.46 6.25
N LEU A 206 -5.68 -34.28 6.53
CA LEU A 206 -6.47 -33.05 6.51
C LEU A 206 -6.26 -32.36 5.17
N GLU A 207 -7.35 -32.13 4.45
CA GLU A 207 -7.35 -31.34 3.22
C GLU A 207 -7.93 -29.95 3.52
N TYR A 208 -7.28 -28.91 3.02
CA TYR A 208 -7.68 -27.52 3.23
C TYR A 208 -7.82 -26.81 1.89
N ASP A 209 -8.91 -26.11 1.74
CA ASP A 209 -9.10 -25.10 0.71
C ASP A 209 -9.22 -23.75 1.41
N LEU A 210 -8.18 -22.92 1.34
CA LEU A 210 -8.19 -21.58 1.93
C LEU A 210 -8.35 -20.53 0.82
N THR A 211 -9.35 -19.68 0.97
CA THR A 211 -9.56 -18.52 0.12
C THR A 211 -9.24 -17.27 0.93
N ILE A 212 -8.24 -16.51 0.50
CA ILE A 212 -7.79 -15.29 1.16
C ILE A 212 -7.97 -14.12 0.20
N THR A 213 -8.64 -13.06 0.65
CA THR A 213 -8.79 -11.82 -0.09
C THR A 213 -7.98 -10.72 0.58
N ASN A 214 -7.20 -9.97 -0.19
CA ASN A 214 -6.49 -8.80 0.30
C ASN A 214 -7.33 -7.55 -0.02
N THR A 215 -7.97 -6.97 0.99
CA THR A 215 -8.73 -5.72 0.88
C THR A 215 -7.89 -4.49 1.23
N GLY A 216 -6.63 -4.67 1.64
CA GLY A 216 -5.68 -3.57 1.85
C GLY A 216 -5.24 -2.90 0.54
N PHE A 217 -4.49 -1.83 0.65
CA PHE A 217 -4.05 -1.06 -0.51
C PHE A 217 -2.80 -1.66 -1.16
N ALA A 218 -1.96 -2.38 -0.41
CA ALA A 218 -0.71 -2.96 -0.89
C ALA A 218 -0.60 -4.46 -0.63
N THR A 219 0.48 -5.06 -1.11
CA THR A 219 0.83 -6.44 -0.82
C THR A 219 1.71 -6.54 0.43
N VAL A 220 1.99 -7.76 0.85
CA VAL A 220 3.06 -8.02 1.81
C VAL A 220 4.40 -7.71 1.15
N ILE A 221 5.15 -6.74 1.68
CA ILE A 221 6.44 -6.31 1.11
C ILE A 221 7.58 -7.20 1.58
N ASN A 222 7.66 -7.43 2.89
CA ASN A 222 8.71 -8.25 3.47
C ASN A 222 8.37 -9.75 3.37
N PRO A 223 9.35 -10.63 3.12
CA PRO A 223 9.11 -12.06 3.15
C PRO A 223 8.51 -12.49 4.49
N LYS A 224 7.45 -13.28 4.41
CA LYS A 224 6.79 -13.87 5.56
C LYS A 224 6.52 -15.34 5.30
N GLU A 225 6.77 -16.16 6.30
CA GLU A 225 6.33 -17.54 6.28
C GLU A 225 4.86 -17.61 6.70
N VAL A 226 4.13 -18.53 6.09
CA VAL A 226 2.71 -18.76 6.38
C VAL A 226 2.57 -20.16 6.96
N TYR A 227 1.82 -20.28 8.04
CA TYR A 227 1.59 -21.53 8.72
C TYR A 227 0.11 -21.79 8.90
N LEU A 228 -0.28 -23.04 8.73
CA LEU A 228 -1.52 -23.57 9.26
C LEU A 228 -1.24 -24.15 10.64
N VAL A 229 -1.96 -23.70 11.63
CA VAL A 229 -1.74 -24.10 13.03
C VAL A 229 -2.97 -24.82 13.55
N LEU A 230 -2.78 -26.03 14.03
CA LEU A 230 -3.82 -26.77 14.76
C LEU A 230 -3.70 -26.42 16.24
N VAL A 231 -4.80 -25.97 16.82
CA VAL A 231 -4.91 -25.65 18.24
C VAL A 231 -5.91 -26.57 18.93
N SER A 232 -5.63 -26.93 20.18
CA SER A 232 -6.57 -27.66 21.03
C SER A 232 -7.72 -26.74 21.47
N GLU A 233 -8.76 -27.31 22.05
CA GLU A 233 -9.86 -26.55 22.67
C GLU A 233 -9.38 -25.58 23.77
N SER A 234 -8.26 -25.88 24.41
CA SER A 234 -7.61 -25.00 25.40
C SER A 234 -6.73 -23.90 24.79
N GLY A 235 -6.67 -23.79 23.44
CA GLY A 235 -5.85 -22.80 22.72
C GLY A 235 -4.36 -23.14 22.61
N GLN A 236 -3.94 -24.36 23.00
CA GLN A 236 -2.54 -24.79 22.85
C GLN A 236 -2.26 -25.25 21.43
N VAL A 237 -1.11 -24.83 20.89
CA VAL A 237 -0.63 -25.30 19.59
C VAL A 237 -0.32 -26.79 19.67
N VAL A 238 -1.01 -27.58 18.87
CA VAL A 238 -0.82 -29.03 18.75
C VAL A 238 0.14 -29.35 17.62
N LYS A 239 0.01 -28.66 16.49
CA LYS A 239 0.84 -28.88 15.30
C LYS A 239 0.86 -27.66 14.40
N GLU A 240 1.99 -27.44 13.75
CA GLU A 240 2.17 -26.39 12.75
C GLU A 240 2.56 -27.01 11.42
N PHE A 241 1.99 -26.49 10.33
CA PHE A 241 2.33 -26.87 8.97
C PHE A 241 2.76 -25.62 8.22
N LYS A 242 4.02 -25.54 7.84
CA LYS A 242 4.49 -24.47 6.96
C LYS A 242 3.88 -24.67 5.57
N LEU A 243 3.26 -23.62 5.06
CA LEU A 243 2.68 -23.60 3.73
C LEU A 243 3.74 -23.19 2.71
N ASP A 244 3.74 -23.85 1.55
CA ASP A 244 4.59 -23.46 0.42
C ASP A 244 3.87 -22.37 -0.39
N VAL A 245 3.84 -21.17 0.17
CA VAL A 245 3.14 -20.01 -0.40
C VAL A 245 3.99 -18.76 -0.20
N ASP A 246 3.94 -17.86 -1.17
CA ASP A 246 4.53 -16.53 -1.04
C ASP A 246 3.42 -15.48 -0.86
N PRO A 247 3.24 -14.92 0.35
CA PRO A 247 2.20 -13.94 0.61
C PRO A 247 2.39 -12.62 -0.16
N LYS A 248 3.54 -12.38 -0.78
CA LYS A 248 3.75 -11.25 -1.69
C LYS A 248 2.89 -11.35 -2.95
N THR A 249 2.44 -12.54 -3.30
CA THR A 249 1.54 -12.77 -4.44
C THR A 249 0.08 -12.45 -4.11
N TRP A 250 -0.24 -12.20 -2.85
CA TRP A 250 -1.59 -11.82 -2.42
C TRP A 250 -1.80 -10.33 -2.66
N ILE A 251 -1.96 -9.99 -3.93
CA ILE A 251 -2.15 -8.60 -4.35
C ILE A 251 -3.52 -8.05 -3.91
N PRO A 252 -3.66 -6.72 -3.80
CA PRO A 252 -4.94 -6.10 -3.51
C PRO A 252 -6.03 -6.54 -4.48
N ALA A 253 -7.18 -6.93 -3.96
CA ALA A 253 -8.33 -7.30 -4.76
C ALA A 253 -8.85 -6.11 -5.59
N THR A 254 -9.29 -6.37 -6.82
CA THR A 254 -9.93 -5.39 -7.70
C THR A 254 -11.33 -5.86 -8.09
N GLU A 255 -12.16 -4.99 -8.66
CA GLU A 255 -13.48 -5.41 -9.15
C GLU A 255 -13.41 -6.46 -10.25
N GLN A 256 -12.38 -6.40 -11.09
CA GLN A 256 -12.16 -7.36 -12.16
C GLN A 256 -11.62 -8.68 -11.62
N GLU A 257 -10.90 -8.63 -10.50
CA GLU A 257 -10.28 -9.77 -9.84
C GLU A 257 -10.56 -9.70 -8.33
N PRO A 258 -11.85 -9.81 -7.92
CA PRO A 258 -12.23 -9.62 -6.51
C PRO A 258 -11.68 -10.73 -5.61
N ASN A 259 -11.39 -11.88 -6.16
CA ASN A 259 -10.91 -13.07 -5.47
C ASN A 259 -9.59 -13.55 -6.08
N GLN A 260 -8.54 -12.78 -5.99
CA GLN A 260 -7.20 -13.35 -6.11
C GLN A 260 -6.91 -14.18 -4.85
N ALA A 261 -7.78 -15.12 -4.67
CA ALA A 261 -7.66 -16.12 -3.67
C ALA A 261 -6.63 -17.12 -4.16
N ALA A 262 -5.52 -17.14 -3.52
CA ALA A 262 -4.67 -18.30 -3.61
C ALA A 262 -5.44 -19.48 -3.04
N LYS A 263 -5.99 -20.34 -3.89
CA LYS A 263 -6.47 -21.65 -3.48
C LYS A 263 -5.27 -22.52 -3.15
N TYR A 264 -5.12 -22.84 -1.88
CA TYR A 264 -4.08 -23.76 -1.44
C TYR A 264 -4.74 -25.05 -0.97
N THR A 265 -4.36 -26.15 -1.61
CA THR A 265 -4.69 -27.49 -1.11
C THR A 265 -3.44 -28.04 -0.41
N ILE A 266 -3.54 -28.28 0.88
CA ILE A 266 -2.51 -28.97 1.66
C ILE A 266 -2.98 -30.40 1.86
N LYS A 267 -2.18 -31.31 1.36
CA LYS A 267 -2.39 -32.74 1.58
C LYS A 267 -1.58 -33.22 2.76
#